data_3dc2dd14196fe0a53370ae2a9d2c17a2
#
_entry.id   3dc2dd14196fe0a53370ae2a9d2c17a2
#
_cell.length_a   1.000
_cell.length_b   1.000
_cell.length_c   1.000
_cell.angle_alpha   90.00
_cell.angle_beta   90.00
_cell.angle_gamma   90.00
#
_symmetry.space_group_name_H-M   'P 1'
#
loop_
_entity.id
_entity.type
_entity.pdbx_description
1 polymer ?
#
loop_
_entity_poly.entity_id
_entity_poly.type
_entity_poly.pdbx_seq_one_letter_code
_entity_poly.pdbx_strand_id
1 'polypeptide(L)'
;MKSSILDAVGSPLVHVRSPEGATVAAKLESFNPGGSAKDRPALAMIEAAERAGELHPGDRIVEPTSGNTGIGLAVVCAARGYDLTIVMPASKSPERRQLLKAYGADLELVDGNMESAKARANELTESGDAIQLGQFENAANADAHYRTTAEEIIEQVDGREIDAFVAGVGTGGTITGTASRLKEEYPEMEVVAVEPDRNPVLSTGEPGEDEYQGMGPGFVSELLDTDLLDSVERVPLEAAEDECRRLVREEGILVGQSSGAASIASYRVAERLAQPDLNCPEVPEEWQEAMDEGSKKARSDGGVDDRSTVGQKESDGGVDDRSTIRRMESDGGVDYDDCPLVVTIFPDSGERYLSTGMFD
;
A
#
# COMPACT_ATOMS: atom_id res chain seq x y z
N MET A 1 -10.80 20.97 8.72
CA MET A 1 -11.08 19.76 9.56
C MET A 1 -11.77 18.75 8.65
N LYS A 2 -11.29 17.49 8.65
CA LYS A 2 -11.93 16.40 7.89
C LYS A 2 -13.28 16.05 8.54
N SER A 3 -14.29 15.70 7.76
CA SER A 3 -15.65 15.44 8.25
C SER A 3 -15.83 13.99 8.72
N SER A 4 -15.06 13.08 8.17
CA SER A 4 -15.11 11.64 8.45
C SER A 4 -13.70 11.04 8.45
N ILE A 5 -13.57 9.86 9.06
CA ILE A 5 -12.35 9.05 8.93
C ILE A 5 -12.09 8.65 7.47
N LEU A 6 -13.13 8.55 6.66
CA LEU A 6 -13.03 8.22 5.24
C LEU A 6 -12.34 9.31 4.42
N ASP A 7 -12.43 10.57 4.85
CA ASP A 7 -11.67 11.68 4.25
C ASP A 7 -10.16 11.59 4.54
N ALA A 8 -9.75 10.67 5.44
CA ALA A 8 -8.35 10.44 5.77
C ALA A 8 -7.71 9.34 4.92
N VAL A 9 -8.48 8.67 4.04
CA VAL A 9 -7.91 7.74 3.05
C VAL A 9 -6.89 8.49 2.21
N GLY A 10 -5.69 7.94 2.15
CA GLY A 10 -4.51 8.55 1.53
C GLY A 10 -3.23 8.12 2.24
N SER A 11 -2.10 8.22 1.56
CA SER A 11 -0.83 7.71 2.08
C SER A 11 0.37 8.52 1.58
N PRO A 12 1.50 8.53 2.32
CA PRO A 12 2.71 9.19 1.87
C PRO A 12 3.47 8.33 0.84
N LEU A 13 4.22 9.00 -0.03
CA LEU A 13 5.30 8.41 -0.81
C LEU A 13 6.61 8.67 -0.05
N VAL A 14 7.41 7.65 0.18
CA VAL A 14 8.60 7.71 1.02
C VAL A 14 9.78 7.10 0.27
N HIS A 15 10.91 7.79 0.28
CA HIS A 15 12.16 7.25 -0.22
C HIS A 15 12.57 6.02 0.61
N VAL A 16 12.98 4.95 -0.06
CA VAL A 16 13.48 3.73 0.57
C VAL A 16 14.85 3.38 -0.01
N ARG A 17 15.53 2.37 0.57
CA ARG A 17 16.83 1.92 0.10
C ARG A 17 16.86 1.81 -1.43
N SER A 18 17.82 2.46 -2.02
CA SER A 18 18.03 2.56 -3.47
C SER A 18 19.44 2.10 -3.85
N PRO A 19 19.64 1.59 -5.06
CA PRO A 19 21.00 1.38 -5.58
C PRO A 19 21.63 2.71 -5.97
N GLU A 20 22.97 2.74 -6.05
CA GLU A 20 23.69 3.88 -6.58
C GLU A 20 23.24 4.19 -8.02
N GLY A 21 22.91 5.45 -8.30
CA GLY A 21 22.48 5.89 -9.63
C GLY A 21 21.00 5.70 -9.95
N ALA A 22 20.16 5.40 -8.98
CA ALA A 22 18.70 5.39 -9.13
C ALA A 22 18.01 5.68 -7.79
N THR A 23 16.72 5.99 -7.83
CA THR A 23 15.88 6.25 -6.65
C THR A 23 14.73 5.25 -6.60
N VAL A 24 14.43 4.72 -5.42
CA VAL A 24 13.20 3.94 -5.16
C VAL A 24 12.33 4.67 -4.15
N ALA A 25 11.06 4.87 -4.50
CA ALA A 25 10.07 5.48 -3.62
C ALA A 25 8.89 4.53 -3.41
N ALA A 26 8.49 4.33 -2.15
CA ALA A 26 7.41 3.43 -1.76
C ALA A 26 6.18 4.21 -1.27
N LYS A 27 5.02 3.90 -1.81
CA LYS A 27 3.72 4.40 -1.38
C LYS A 27 3.24 3.57 -0.19
N LEU A 28 3.24 4.15 1.01
CA LEU A 28 2.97 3.45 2.26
C LEU A 28 1.48 3.36 2.56
N GLU A 29 0.79 2.40 1.97
CA GLU A 29 -0.66 2.22 2.09
C GLU A 29 -1.11 1.76 3.50
N SER A 30 -0.18 1.42 4.39
CA SER A 30 -0.45 1.18 5.81
C SER A 30 -0.94 2.43 6.55
N PHE A 31 -0.76 3.64 5.98
CA PHE A 31 -1.25 4.90 6.55
C PHE A 31 -2.75 5.15 6.32
N ASN A 32 -3.41 4.36 5.50
CA ASN A 32 -4.86 4.40 5.41
C ASN A 32 -5.54 4.03 6.75
N PRO A 33 -6.76 4.51 7.03
CA PRO A 33 -7.46 4.29 8.30
C PRO A 33 -7.58 2.83 8.75
N GLY A 34 -7.85 1.93 7.82
CA GLY A 34 -7.89 0.48 8.07
C GLY A 34 -6.52 -0.19 7.93
N GLY A 35 -5.46 0.57 7.65
CA GLY A 35 -4.07 0.12 7.60
C GLY A 35 -3.69 -0.66 6.34
N SER A 36 -4.36 -0.44 5.21
CA SER A 36 -3.98 -1.06 3.93
C SER A 36 -4.52 -0.34 2.70
N ALA A 37 -3.98 -0.70 1.54
CA ALA A 37 -4.46 -0.28 0.22
C ALA A 37 -5.94 -0.62 -0.02
N LYS A 38 -6.50 -1.57 0.72
CA LYS A 38 -7.88 -2.04 0.52
C LYS A 38 -8.94 -1.08 1.04
N ASP A 39 -8.56 -0.07 1.82
CA ASP A 39 -9.48 0.99 2.24
C ASP A 39 -10.00 1.78 1.03
N ARG A 40 -9.15 2.00 0.02
CA ARG A 40 -9.50 2.71 -1.20
C ARG A 40 -10.56 1.99 -2.02
N PRO A 41 -10.36 0.73 -2.46
CA PRO A 41 -11.38 0.01 -3.19
C PRO A 41 -12.62 -0.28 -2.35
N ALA A 42 -12.50 -0.51 -1.03
CA ALA A 42 -13.66 -0.69 -0.18
C ALA A 42 -14.58 0.54 -0.20
N LEU A 43 -14.01 1.73 -0.07
CA LEU A 43 -14.76 3.00 -0.16
C LEU A 43 -15.37 3.17 -1.56
N ALA A 44 -14.58 2.98 -2.61
CA ALA A 44 -15.03 3.19 -3.98
C ALA A 44 -16.13 2.21 -4.41
N MET A 45 -16.05 0.94 -4.02
CA MET A 45 -17.07 -0.07 -4.34
C MET A 45 -18.39 0.24 -3.64
N ILE A 46 -18.36 0.65 -2.37
CA ILE A 46 -19.56 1.09 -1.63
C ILE A 46 -20.15 2.33 -2.30
N GLU A 47 -19.36 3.35 -2.60
CA GLU A 47 -19.84 4.55 -3.27
C GLU A 47 -20.36 4.30 -4.69
N ALA A 48 -19.80 3.34 -5.41
CA ALA A 48 -20.31 2.93 -6.71
C ALA A 48 -21.70 2.29 -6.58
N ALA A 49 -21.89 1.39 -5.62
CA ALA A 49 -23.18 0.74 -5.35
C ALA A 49 -24.25 1.76 -4.88
N GLU A 50 -23.87 2.72 -4.03
CA GLU A 50 -24.75 3.84 -3.63
C GLU A 50 -25.19 4.68 -4.83
N ARG A 51 -24.25 5.06 -5.70
CA ARG A 51 -24.54 5.84 -6.92
C ARG A 51 -25.41 5.08 -7.93
N ALA A 52 -25.25 3.77 -8.00
CA ALA A 52 -26.09 2.91 -8.86
C ALA A 52 -27.49 2.68 -8.27
N GLY A 53 -27.72 3.05 -7.02
CA GLY A 53 -28.97 2.77 -6.31
C GLY A 53 -29.15 1.28 -5.95
N GLU A 54 -28.04 0.55 -5.86
CA GLU A 54 -27.99 -0.85 -5.45
C GLU A 54 -27.81 -1.01 -3.95
N LEU A 55 -27.26 0.02 -3.28
CA LEU A 55 -27.01 0.06 -1.85
C LEU A 55 -27.69 1.28 -1.22
N HIS A 56 -28.52 1.06 -0.19
CA HIS A 56 -29.24 2.08 0.55
C HIS A 56 -28.91 2.06 2.05
N PRO A 57 -29.10 3.16 2.79
CA PRO A 57 -28.88 3.19 4.23
C PRO A 57 -29.60 2.07 4.98
N GLY A 58 -28.86 1.27 5.74
CA GLY A 58 -29.37 0.13 6.48
C GLY A 58 -29.37 -1.20 5.73
N ASP A 59 -28.92 -1.22 4.46
CA ASP A 59 -28.73 -2.47 3.73
C ASP A 59 -27.55 -3.27 4.31
N ARG A 60 -27.56 -4.56 4.05
CA ARG A 60 -26.55 -5.50 4.49
C ARG A 60 -25.58 -5.82 3.36
N ILE A 61 -24.29 -5.75 3.66
CA ILE A 61 -23.21 -6.18 2.78
C ILE A 61 -22.67 -7.52 3.26
N VAL A 62 -22.45 -8.45 2.33
CA VAL A 62 -21.82 -9.75 2.57
C VAL A 62 -20.60 -9.87 1.67
N GLU A 63 -19.43 -10.20 2.23
CA GLU A 63 -18.22 -10.38 1.42
C GLU A 63 -17.42 -11.60 1.87
N PRO A 64 -17.07 -12.52 0.94
CA PRO A 64 -16.21 -13.65 1.23
C PRO A 64 -14.74 -13.20 1.18
N THR A 65 -14.18 -12.92 2.34
CA THR A 65 -12.78 -12.50 2.44
C THR A 65 -12.20 -12.81 3.81
N SER A 66 -10.91 -13.15 3.84
CA SER A 66 -10.16 -13.33 5.10
C SER A 66 -9.03 -12.29 5.26
N GLY A 67 -8.97 -11.32 4.35
CA GLY A 67 -7.86 -10.38 4.23
C GLY A 67 -8.23 -8.91 4.48
N ASN A 68 -7.38 -8.05 3.96
CA ASN A 68 -7.48 -6.60 4.12
C ASN A 68 -8.76 -5.98 3.54
N THR A 69 -9.34 -6.60 2.51
CA THR A 69 -10.62 -6.14 1.94
C THR A 69 -11.73 -6.15 2.98
N GLY A 70 -11.83 -7.22 3.79
CA GLY A 70 -12.81 -7.27 4.86
C GLY A 70 -12.63 -6.16 5.89
N ILE A 71 -11.38 -5.83 6.21
CA ILE A 71 -11.07 -4.75 7.16
C ILE A 71 -11.42 -3.38 6.56
N GLY A 72 -11.04 -3.13 5.30
CA GLY A 72 -11.42 -1.89 4.60
C GLY A 72 -12.94 -1.71 4.53
N LEU A 73 -13.68 -2.77 4.16
CA LEU A 73 -15.15 -2.75 4.19
C LEU A 73 -15.69 -2.48 5.60
N ALA A 74 -15.11 -3.09 6.63
CA ALA A 74 -15.55 -2.89 8.01
C ALA A 74 -15.36 -1.42 8.47
N VAL A 75 -14.27 -0.77 8.08
CA VAL A 75 -14.04 0.67 8.35
C VAL A 75 -15.10 1.52 7.66
N VAL A 76 -15.38 1.27 6.38
CA VAL A 76 -16.36 2.05 5.62
C VAL A 76 -17.78 1.82 6.13
N CYS A 77 -18.16 0.56 6.36
CA CYS A 77 -19.48 0.20 6.89
C CYS A 77 -19.72 0.82 8.27
N ALA A 78 -18.74 0.75 9.18
CA ALA A 78 -18.85 1.38 10.48
C ALA A 78 -19.02 2.90 10.39
N ALA A 79 -18.32 3.56 9.44
CA ALA A 79 -18.42 5.00 9.25
C ALA A 79 -19.71 5.45 8.56
N ARG A 80 -20.33 4.60 7.73
CA ARG A 80 -21.53 4.90 6.95
C ARG A 80 -22.83 4.28 7.50
N GLY A 81 -22.70 3.39 8.49
CA GLY A 81 -23.87 2.75 9.15
C GLY A 81 -24.47 1.61 8.35
N TYR A 82 -23.65 0.85 7.59
CA TYR A 82 -24.07 -0.39 6.94
C TYR A 82 -23.81 -1.61 7.82
N ASP A 83 -24.70 -2.60 7.73
CA ASP A 83 -24.45 -3.91 8.33
C ASP A 83 -23.49 -4.71 7.43
N LEU A 84 -22.45 -5.27 8.03
CA LEU A 84 -21.43 -6.05 7.31
C LEU A 84 -21.35 -7.46 7.86
N THR A 85 -21.42 -8.43 6.99
CA THR A 85 -21.11 -9.84 7.29
C THR A 85 -19.90 -10.29 6.46
N ILE A 86 -18.84 -10.72 7.15
CA ILE A 86 -17.68 -11.33 6.52
C ILE A 86 -17.78 -12.83 6.62
N VAL A 87 -17.74 -13.50 5.47
CA VAL A 87 -17.70 -14.97 5.39
C VAL A 87 -16.25 -15.41 5.19
N MET A 88 -15.73 -16.23 6.10
CA MET A 88 -14.33 -16.64 6.06
C MET A 88 -14.08 -18.03 6.64
N PRO A 89 -13.02 -18.74 6.19
CA PRO A 89 -12.64 -20.02 6.78
C PRO A 89 -12.28 -19.87 8.26
N ALA A 90 -12.75 -20.82 9.09
CA ALA A 90 -12.49 -20.84 10.52
C ALA A 90 -11.00 -21.01 10.88
N SER A 91 -10.18 -21.47 9.93
CA SER A 91 -8.72 -21.64 10.09
C SER A 91 -7.91 -20.34 10.01
N LYS A 92 -8.54 -19.22 9.60
CA LYS A 92 -7.84 -17.95 9.41
C LYS A 92 -7.59 -17.21 10.74
N SER A 93 -6.64 -16.26 10.70
CA SER A 93 -6.07 -15.53 11.84
C SER A 93 -7.10 -15.06 12.88
N PRO A 94 -6.92 -15.38 14.18
CA PRO A 94 -7.75 -14.87 15.26
C PRO A 94 -7.71 -13.34 15.39
N GLU A 95 -6.56 -12.70 15.12
CA GLU A 95 -6.38 -11.26 15.21
C GLU A 95 -7.27 -10.54 14.20
N ARG A 96 -7.31 -11.01 12.95
CA ARG A 96 -8.19 -10.45 11.92
C ARG A 96 -9.65 -10.56 12.31
N ARG A 97 -10.06 -11.69 12.89
CA ARG A 97 -11.42 -11.86 13.40
C ARG A 97 -11.75 -10.87 14.52
N GLN A 98 -10.80 -10.62 15.43
CA GLN A 98 -10.98 -9.64 16.50
C GLN A 98 -11.10 -8.22 15.96
N LEU A 99 -10.27 -7.86 14.97
CA LEU A 99 -10.31 -6.55 14.34
C LEU A 99 -11.63 -6.30 13.60
N LEU A 100 -12.11 -7.27 12.81
CA LEU A 100 -13.41 -7.18 12.13
C LEU A 100 -14.56 -6.99 13.12
N LYS A 101 -14.58 -7.76 14.22
CA LYS A 101 -15.56 -7.61 15.30
C LYS A 101 -15.47 -6.25 15.99
N ALA A 102 -14.28 -5.71 16.17
CA ALA A 102 -14.10 -4.39 16.78
C ALA A 102 -14.71 -3.27 15.95
N TYR A 103 -14.73 -3.42 14.62
CA TYR A 103 -15.46 -2.52 13.72
C TYR A 103 -16.96 -2.81 13.61
N GLY A 104 -17.46 -3.85 14.30
CA GLY A 104 -18.89 -4.19 14.32
C GLY A 104 -19.34 -5.16 13.24
N ALA A 105 -18.42 -5.76 12.47
CA ALA A 105 -18.78 -6.74 11.46
C ALA A 105 -19.20 -8.09 12.09
N ASP A 106 -20.27 -8.68 11.56
CA ASP A 106 -20.65 -10.05 11.81
C ASP A 106 -19.71 -11.02 11.09
N LEU A 107 -19.32 -12.11 11.75
CA LEU A 107 -18.48 -13.14 11.17
C LEU A 107 -19.23 -14.44 11.00
N GLU A 108 -19.33 -14.90 9.77
CA GLU A 108 -19.77 -16.23 9.43
C GLU A 108 -18.55 -17.12 9.11
N LEU A 109 -18.25 -18.02 10.02
CA LEU A 109 -17.11 -18.93 9.88
C LEU A 109 -17.54 -20.23 9.22
N VAL A 110 -16.85 -20.62 8.16
CA VAL A 110 -17.11 -21.86 7.43
C VAL A 110 -15.97 -22.85 7.60
N ASP A 111 -16.31 -24.11 7.52
CA ASP A 111 -15.31 -25.18 7.40
C ASP A 111 -14.80 -25.24 5.95
N GLY A 112 -13.49 -25.51 5.78
CA GLY A 112 -12.86 -25.60 4.47
C GLY A 112 -12.03 -24.38 4.09
N ASN A 113 -12.09 -23.98 2.81
CA ASN A 113 -11.26 -22.96 2.20
C ASN A 113 -12.06 -21.72 1.74
N MET A 114 -11.43 -20.82 0.97
CA MET A 114 -12.09 -19.61 0.46
C MET A 114 -13.22 -19.93 -0.56
N GLU A 115 -13.17 -21.07 -1.25
CA GLU A 115 -14.27 -21.48 -2.14
C GLU A 115 -15.53 -21.79 -1.34
N SER A 116 -15.38 -22.46 -0.18
CA SER A 116 -16.51 -22.68 0.75
C SER A 116 -17.08 -21.35 1.27
N ALA A 117 -16.22 -20.36 1.54
CA ALA A 117 -16.66 -19.03 1.96
C ALA A 117 -17.41 -18.29 0.83
N LYS A 118 -16.92 -18.39 -0.42
CA LYS A 118 -17.62 -17.83 -1.60
C LYS A 118 -19.00 -18.46 -1.79
N ALA A 119 -19.08 -19.80 -1.77
CA ALA A 119 -20.36 -20.50 -1.91
C ALA A 119 -21.36 -20.04 -0.83
N ARG A 120 -20.91 -19.91 0.41
CA ARG A 120 -21.78 -19.47 1.50
C ARG A 120 -22.20 -18.00 1.37
N ALA A 121 -21.32 -17.10 0.93
CA ALA A 121 -21.67 -15.71 0.66
C ALA A 121 -22.71 -15.61 -0.44
N ASN A 122 -22.59 -16.39 -1.51
CA ASN A 122 -23.58 -16.45 -2.59
C ASN A 122 -24.96 -16.91 -2.08
N GLU A 123 -25.02 -17.95 -1.23
CA GLU A 123 -26.28 -18.37 -0.62
C GLU A 123 -26.96 -17.25 0.18
N LEU A 124 -26.16 -16.43 0.90
CA LEU A 124 -26.70 -15.30 1.67
C LEU A 124 -27.22 -14.17 0.79
N THR A 125 -26.61 -13.96 -0.38
CA THR A 125 -27.05 -12.92 -1.34
C THR A 125 -28.24 -13.38 -2.20
N GLU A 126 -28.36 -14.68 -2.50
CA GLU A 126 -29.49 -15.25 -3.25
C GLU A 126 -30.83 -15.03 -2.51
N SER A 127 -30.84 -14.89 -1.20
CA SER A 127 -32.04 -14.57 -0.42
C SER A 127 -32.57 -13.16 -0.69
N GLY A 128 -31.77 -12.28 -1.29
CA GLY A 128 -32.13 -10.90 -1.61
C GLY A 128 -32.02 -9.91 -0.43
N ASP A 129 -31.51 -10.38 0.72
CA ASP A 129 -31.41 -9.58 1.94
C ASP A 129 -30.03 -8.92 2.10
N ALA A 130 -29.11 -9.14 1.15
CA ALA A 130 -27.74 -8.61 1.20
C ALA A 130 -27.14 -8.45 -0.20
N ILE A 131 -26.16 -7.56 -0.35
CA ILE A 131 -25.39 -7.40 -1.58
C ILE A 131 -23.94 -7.83 -1.36
N GLN A 132 -23.31 -8.31 -2.44
CA GLN A 132 -21.88 -8.61 -2.48
C GLN A 132 -21.20 -7.64 -3.44
N LEU A 133 -20.05 -7.09 -3.02
CA LEU A 133 -19.35 -6.07 -3.82
C LEU A 133 -18.37 -6.65 -4.83
N GLY A 134 -17.82 -7.86 -4.60
CA GLY A 134 -17.07 -8.61 -5.61
C GLY A 134 -15.72 -8.00 -5.97
N GLN A 135 -14.75 -8.02 -5.06
CA GLN A 135 -13.46 -7.34 -5.23
C GLN A 135 -12.63 -7.74 -6.46
N PHE A 136 -12.88 -8.93 -7.05
CA PHE A 136 -12.14 -9.44 -8.21
C PHE A 136 -12.77 -9.07 -9.56
N GLU A 137 -14.01 -8.55 -9.55
CA GLU A 137 -14.83 -8.31 -10.75
C GLU A 137 -15.31 -6.85 -10.80
N ASN A 138 -15.35 -6.17 -9.66
CA ASN A 138 -15.87 -4.81 -9.55
C ASN A 138 -14.85 -3.76 -10.04
N ALA A 139 -15.14 -3.12 -11.16
CA ALA A 139 -14.30 -2.10 -11.78
C ALA A 139 -13.99 -0.90 -10.85
N ALA A 140 -14.86 -0.61 -9.85
CA ALA A 140 -14.60 0.43 -8.87
C ALA A 140 -13.33 0.17 -8.04
N ASN A 141 -12.85 -1.06 -7.98
CA ASN A 141 -11.58 -1.40 -7.35
C ASN A 141 -10.38 -0.76 -8.10
N ALA A 142 -10.29 -0.94 -9.39
CA ALA A 142 -9.24 -0.31 -10.19
C ALA A 142 -9.44 1.21 -10.30
N ASP A 143 -10.68 1.66 -10.47
CA ASP A 143 -11.04 3.09 -10.52
C ASP A 143 -10.62 3.86 -9.24
N ALA A 144 -10.70 3.22 -8.07
CA ALA A 144 -10.20 3.79 -6.82
C ALA A 144 -8.72 4.16 -6.90
N HIS A 145 -7.90 3.26 -7.40
CA HIS A 145 -6.45 3.49 -7.53
C HIS A 145 -6.10 4.46 -8.65
N TYR A 146 -6.86 4.44 -9.75
CA TYR A 146 -6.72 5.42 -10.84
C TYR A 146 -6.95 6.84 -10.31
N ARG A 147 -8.04 7.06 -9.54
CA ARG A 147 -8.48 8.40 -9.09
C ARG A 147 -7.80 8.88 -7.82
N THR A 148 -7.15 8.01 -7.06
CA THR A 148 -6.56 8.41 -5.78
C THR A 148 -5.09 8.06 -5.68
N THR A 149 -4.70 6.78 -5.75
CA THR A 149 -3.31 6.35 -5.57
C THR A 149 -2.39 6.97 -6.61
N ALA A 150 -2.79 6.94 -7.88
CA ALA A 150 -2.01 7.51 -8.97
C ALA A 150 -1.90 9.04 -8.87
N GLU A 151 -3.01 9.73 -8.60
CA GLU A 151 -3.00 11.18 -8.45
C GLU A 151 -2.13 11.64 -7.27
N GLU A 152 -2.20 10.91 -6.13
CA GLU A 152 -1.33 11.18 -5.00
C GLU A 152 0.15 10.94 -5.34
N ILE A 153 0.48 9.92 -6.14
CA ILE A 153 1.86 9.66 -6.60
C ILE A 153 2.33 10.81 -7.48
N ILE A 154 1.54 11.22 -8.48
CA ILE A 154 1.86 12.33 -9.38
C ILE A 154 2.13 13.62 -8.59
N GLU A 155 1.27 13.92 -7.60
CA GLU A 155 1.47 15.08 -6.74
C GLU A 155 2.75 14.95 -5.88
N GLN A 156 3.04 13.76 -5.36
CA GLN A 156 4.12 13.53 -4.39
C GLN A 156 5.51 13.37 -5.03
N VAL A 157 5.60 13.04 -6.31
CA VAL A 157 6.88 13.05 -7.05
C VAL A 157 7.34 14.46 -7.47
N ASP A 158 6.47 15.46 -7.29
CA ASP A 158 6.75 16.89 -7.46
C ASP A 158 7.41 17.25 -8.80
N GLY A 159 6.88 16.65 -9.87
CA GLY A 159 7.31 16.92 -11.27
C GLY A 159 8.47 16.06 -11.77
N ARG A 160 8.98 15.12 -10.98
CA ARG A 160 9.95 14.12 -11.47
C ARG A 160 9.29 13.15 -12.44
N GLU A 161 10.02 12.71 -13.45
CA GLU A 161 9.63 11.59 -14.30
C GLU A 161 9.67 10.28 -13.50
N ILE A 162 8.72 9.38 -13.77
CA ILE A 162 8.71 8.02 -13.24
C ILE A 162 9.17 7.06 -14.33
N ASP A 163 10.30 6.39 -14.14
CA ASP A 163 10.85 5.44 -15.11
C ASP A 163 10.23 4.06 -15.00
N ALA A 164 9.84 3.65 -13.78
CA ALA A 164 9.13 2.38 -13.59
C ALA A 164 8.15 2.43 -12.42
N PHE A 165 7.04 1.72 -12.58
CA PHE A 165 6.06 1.44 -11.54
C PHE A 165 6.01 -0.06 -11.24
N VAL A 166 6.22 -0.44 -9.99
CA VAL A 166 6.32 -1.83 -9.53
C VAL A 166 5.24 -2.13 -8.51
N ALA A 167 4.42 -3.16 -8.72
CA ALA A 167 3.39 -3.52 -7.75
C ALA A 167 3.08 -5.02 -7.70
N GLY A 168 2.81 -5.53 -6.49
CA GLY A 168 2.34 -6.90 -6.27
C GLY A 168 0.92 -7.11 -6.81
N VAL A 169 0.68 -8.26 -7.43
CA VAL A 169 -0.61 -8.59 -8.04
C VAL A 169 -1.42 -9.52 -7.14
N GLY A 170 -2.53 -8.98 -6.62
CA GLY A 170 -3.61 -9.74 -5.97
C GLY A 170 -4.87 -9.71 -6.84
N THR A 171 -5.80 -8.79 -6.59
CA THR A 171 -6.98 -8.58 -7.44
C THR A 171 -6.66 -7.94 -8.80
N GLY A 172 -5.47 -7.39 -8.97
CA GLY A 172 -5.10 -6.62 -10.16
C GLY A 172 -5.51 -5.14 -10.10
N GLY A 173 -6.47 -4.77 -9.25
CA GLY A 173 -7.01 -3.41 -9.21
C GLY A 173 -5.97 -2.32 -8.91
N THR A 174 -5.04 -2.57 -7.99
CA THR A 174 -4.00 -1.60 -7.63
C THR A 174 -3.08 -1.30 -8.82
N ILE A 175 -2.51 -2.34 -9.43
CA ILE A 175 -1.57 -2.16 -10.54
C ILE A 175 -2.27 -1.60 -11.76
N THR A 176 -3.43 -2.14 -12.14
CA THR A 176 -4.20 -1.67 -13.30
C THR A 176 -4.61 -0.21 -13.14
N GLY A 177 -5.28 0.14 -12.05
CA GLY A 177 -5.75 1.49 -11.85
C GLY A 177 -4.62 2.51 -11.76
N THR A 178 -3.59 2.21 -10.98
CA THR A 178 -2.45 3.12 -10.82
C THR A 178 -1.67 3.25 -12.13
N ALA A 179 -1.28 2.13 -12.76
CA ALA A 179 -0.50 2.17 -13.99
C ALA A 179 -1.23 2.83 -15.15
N SER A 180 -2.54 2.61 -15.31
CA SER A 180 -3.34 3.27 -16.34
C SER A 180 -3.21 4.80 -16.26
N ARG A 181 -3.38 5.37 -15.06
CA ARG A 181 -3.29 6.82 -14.90
C ARG A 181 -1.85 7.35 -14.97
N LEU A 182 -0.88 6.62 -14.41
CA LEU A 182 0.52 7.01 -14.50
C LEU A 182 1.04 6.98 -15.95
N LYS A 183 0.64 6.00 -16.79
CA LYS A 183 1.00 5.93 -18.22
C LYS A 183 0.43 7.09 -19.03
N GLU A 184 -0.65 7.74 -18.60
CA GLU A 184 -1.15 8.97 -19.24
C GLU A 184 -0.20 10.16 -19.02
N GLU A 185 0.44 10.22 -17.85
CA GLU A 185 1.40 11.27 -17.47
C GLU A 185 2.83 10.94 -17.92
N TYR A 186 3.22 9.67 -17.77
CA TYR A 186 4.55 9.12 -18.04
C TYR A 186 4.46 7.98 -19.07
N PRO A 187 4.27 8.26 -20.37
CA PRO A 187 4.02 7.22 -21.38
C PRO A 187 5.13 6.19 -21.54
N GLU A 188 6.38 6.56 -21.27
CA GLU A 188 7.56 5.70 -21.40
C GLU A 188 7.84 4.88 -20.12
N MET A 189 7.09 5.11 -19.04
CA MET A 189 7.23 4.39 -17.75
C MET A 189 7.04 2.89 -17.93
N GLU A 190 7.97 2.08 -17.42
CA GLU A 190 7.82 0.61 -17.36
C GLU A 190 6.86 0.19 -16.25
N VAL A 191 5.97 -0.75 -16.51
CA VAL A 191 5.07 -1.34 -15.51
C VAL A 191 5.48 -2.77 -15.21
N VAL A 192 5.89 -3.02 -13.96
CA VAL A 192 6.40 -4.31 -13.51
C VAL A 192 5.46 -4.93 -12.49
N ALA A 193 4.89 -6.07 -12.85
CA ALA A 193 4.10 -6.87 -11.92
C ALA A 193 5.00 -7.71 -11.01
N VAL A 194 4.59 -7.92 -9.76
CA VAL A 194 5.27 -8.84 -8.84
C VAL A 194 4.35 -9.99 -8.47
N GLU A 195 4.85 -11.21 -8.62
CA GLU A 195 4.13 -12.43 -8.26
C GLU A 195 4.98 -13.37 -7.38
N PRO A 196 4.36 -14.30 -6.64
CA PRO A 196 5.07 -15.32 -5.88
C PRO A 196 5.87 -16.25 -6.79
N ASP A 197 7.10 -16.57 -6.40
CA ASP A 197 7.95 -17.50 -7.17
C ASP A 197 7.34 -18.90 -7.31
N ARG A 198 6.62 -19.37 -6.30
CA ARG A 198 5.97 -20.70 -6.30
C ARG A 198 4.57 -20.73 -6.89
N ASN A 199 3.99 -19.57 -7.23
CA ASN A 199 2.67 -19.43 -7.85
C ASN A 199 2.74 -18.45 -9.03
N PRO A 200 3.52 -18.78 -10.08
CA PRO A 200 3.91 -17.86 -11.15
C PRO A 200 2.88 -17.83 -12.30
N VAL A 201 1.61 -17.55 -12.00
CA VAL A 201 0.52 -17.56 -12.99
C VAL A 201 0.72 -16.54 -14.09
N LEU A 202 1.24 -15.34 -13.77
CA LEU A 202 1.41 -14.29 -14.78
C LEU A 202 2.54 -14.61 -15.76
N SER A 203 3.64 -15.17 -15.27
CA SER A 203 4.81 -15.49 -16.10
C SER A 203 4.71 -16.84 -16.81
N THR A 204 3.97 -17.82 -16.27
CA THR A 204 3.94 -19.18 -16.82
C THR A 204 2.57 -19.63 -17.34
N GLY A 205 1.49 -18.97 -16.92
CA GLY A 205 0.11 -19.36 -17.17
C GLY A 205 -0.38 -20.50 -16.27
N GLU A 206 0.47 -21.05 -15.40
CA GLU A 206 0.12 -22.18 -14.53
C GLU A 206 0.15 -21.76 -13.05
N PRO A 207 -0.91 -22.08 -12.26
CA PRO A 207 -0.91 -21.82 -10.84
C PRO A 207 0.00 -22.78 -10.09
N GLY A 208 0.47 -22.33 -8.92
CA GLY A 208 1.22 -23.14 -7.95
C GLY A 208 0.66 -22.97 -6.54
N GLU A 209 1.30 -23.60 -5.58
CA GLU A 209 0.96 -23.47 -4.15
C GLU A 209 1.93 -22.49 -3.47
N ASP A 210 1.37 -21.48 -2.83
CA ASP A 210 2.13 -20.45 -2.11
C ASP A 210 1.41 -20.02 -0.83
N GLU A 211 2.18 -19.50 0.12
CA GLU A 211 1.68 -19.05 1.42
C GLU A 211 1.66 -17.50 1.54
N TYR A 212 1.93 -16.78 0.47
CA TYR A 212 1.81 -15.32 0.46
C TYR A 212 0.40 -14.88 0.85
N GLN A 213 0.34 -13.80 1.63
CA GLN A 213 -0.92 -13.16 1.96
C GLN A 213 -1.05 -11.86 1.17
N GLY A 214 -2.15 -11.72 0.44
CA GLY A 214 -2.50 -10.48 -0.27
C GLY A 214 -2.07 -10.40 -1.74
N MET A 215 -1.24 -11.33 -2.24
CA MET A 215 -0.91 -11.45 -3.67
C MET A 215 -0.89 -12.92 -4.11
N GLY A 216 -0.84 -13.17 -5.41
CA GLY A 216 -0.82 -14.52 -5.97
C GLY A 216 -2.13 -15.29 -5.76
N PRO A 217 -3.26 -14.87 -6.33
CA PRO A 217 -4.56 -15.53 -6.12
C PRO A 217 -4.66 -16.91 -6.80
N GLY A 218 -3.67 -17.29 -7.61
CA GLY A 218 -3.66 -18.55 -8.36
C GLY A 218 -4.44 -18.50 -9.69
N PHE A 219 -4.86 -17.33 -10.10
CA PHE A 219 -5.52 -17.06 -11.39
C PHE A 219 -5.27 -15.62 -11.83
N VAL A 220 -5.46 -15.33 -13.10
CA VAL A 220 -5.46 -13.96 -13.63
C VAL A 220 -6.86 -13.38 -13.41
N SER A 221 -6.93 -12.32 -12.61
CA SER A 221 -8.19 -11.62 -12.33
C SER A 221 -8.69 -10.87 -13.56
N GLU A 222 -10.02 -10.75 -13.72
CA GLU A 222 -10.65 -9.94 -14.78
C GLU A 222 -10.33 -8.45 -14.67
N LEU A 223 -9.95 -7.98 -13.47
CA LEU A 223 -9.55 -6.59 -13.24
C LEU A 223 -8.10 -6.30 -13.67
N LEU A 224 -7.29 -7.33 -13.89
CA LEU A 224 -5.92 -7.12 -14.30
C LEU A 224 -5.84 -6.87 -15.80
N ASP A 225 -5.47 -5.66 -16.17
CA ASP A 225 -5.10 -5.36 -17.55
C ASP A 225 -3.65 -5.79 -17.81
N THR A 226 -3.52 -6.97 -18.43
CA THR A 226 -2.21 -7.57 -18.74
C THR A 226 -1.46 -6.82 -19.85
N ASP A 227 -2.15 -6.05 -20.68
CA ASP A 227 -1.54 -5.28 -21.77
C ASP A 227 -0.75 -4.07 -21.24
N LEU A 228 -1.00 -3.66 -19.99
CA LEU A 228 -0.21 -2.64 -19.30
C LEU A 228 1.14 -3.16 -18.80
N LEU A 229 1.32 -4.48 -18.66
CA LEU A 229 2.50 -5.06 -18.02
C LEU A 229 3.64 -5.21 -19.01
N ASP A 230 4.76 -4.55 -18.75
CA ASP A 230 5.97 -4.69 -19.54
C ASP A 230 6.80 -5.92 -19.10
N SER A 231 6.80 -6.23 -17.79
CA SER A 231 7.50 -7.39 -17.25
C SER A 231 6.89 -7.91 -15.93
N VAL A 232 7.35 -9.10 -15.50
CA VAL A 232 6.89 -9.76 -14.28
C VAL A 232 8.11 -10.21 -13.47
N GLU A 233 8.23 -9.73 -12.24
CA GLU A 233 9.24 -10.15 -11.26
C GLU A 233 8.68 -11.23 -10.34
N ARG A 234 9.47 -12.27 -10.12
CA ARG A 234 9.14 -13.38 -9.22
C ARG A 234 9.95 -13.27 -7.94
N VAL A 235 9.26 -13.33 -6.79
CA VAL A 235 9.92 -13.18 -5.49
C VAL A 235 9.54 -14.36 -4.58
N PRO A 236 10.54 -15.11 -4.05
CA PRO A 236 10.30 -16.12 -3.03
C PRO A 236 9.79 -15.51 -1.71
N LEU A 237 8.87 -16.21 -1.04
CA LEU A 237 8.28 -15.75 0.23
C LEU A 237 9.35 -15.48 1.31
N GLU A 238 10.28 -16.40 1.47
CA GLU A 238 11.34 -16.29 2.48
C GLU A 238 12.20 -15.05 2.28
N ALA A 239 12.51 -14.70 1.01
CA ALA A 239 13.24 -13.48 0.69
C ALA A 239 12.42 -12.22 1.01
N ALA A 240 11.12 -12.23 0.72
CA ALA A 240 10.23 -11.12 1.04
C ALA A 240 10.11 -10.90 2.55
N GLU A 241 10.05 -11.96 3.34
CA GLU A 241 10.02 -11.88 4.81
C GLU A 241 11.34 -11.37 5.38
N ASP A 242 12.49 -11.79 4.82
CA ASP A 242 13.80 -11.24 5.17
C ASP A 242 13.86 -9.73 4.89
N GLU A 243 13.34 -9.31 3.76
CA GLU A 243 13.25 -7.89 3.40
C GLU A 243 12.31 -7.11 4.32
N CYS A 244 11.17 -7.67 4.73
CA CYS A 244 10.31 -7.05 5.75
C CYS A 244 11.07 -6.83 7.06
N ARG A 245 11.87 -7.81 7.51
CA ARG A 245 12.71 -7.68 8.70
C ARG A 245 13.78 -6.59 8.55
N ARG A 246 14.37 -6.46 7.36
CA ARG A 246 15.33 -5.40 7.05
C ARG A 246 14.66 -4.02 7.09
N LEU A 247 13.55 -3.83 6.38
CA LEU A 247 12.79 -2.57 6.33
C LEU A 247 12.44 -2.06 7.73
N VAL A 248 12.00 -2.95 8.63
CA VAL A 248 11.71 -2.56 10.02
C VAL A 248 12.96 -2.13 10.77
N ARG A 249 14.07 -2.86 10.63
CA ARG A 249 15.26 -2.66 11.47
C ARG A 249 16.14 -1.52 10.97
N GLU A 250 16.18 -1.29 9.67
CA GLU A 250 17.07 -0.32 9.05
C GLU A 250 16.35 0.99 8.67
N GLU A 251 15.06 0.89 8.30
CA GLU A 251 14.30 2.05 7.81
C GLU A 251 13.08 2.40 8.70
N GLY A 252 12.78 1.58 9.72
CA GLY A 252 11.64 1.81 10.61
C GLY A 252 10.28 1.57 9.95
N ILE A 253 10.23 0.87 8.79
CA ILE A 253 9.02 0.66 7.99
C ILE A 253 8.47 -0.74 8.26
N LEU A 254 7.43 -0.84 9.07
CA LEU A 254 6.76 -2.10 9.44
C LEU A 254 5.69 -2.46 8.40
N VAL A 255 5.98 -3.45 7.55
CA VAL A 255 5.15 -3.83 6.40
C VAL A 255 4.95 -5.34 6.28
N GLY A 256 3.98 -5.77 5.46
CA GLY A 256 3.67 -7.17 5.21
C GLY A 256 4.46 -7.77 4.05
N GLN A 257 4.29 -9.08 3.84
CA GLN A 257 5.01 -9.92 2.88
C GLN A 257 5.01 -9.36 1.44
N SER A 258 3.86 -8.90 0.96
CA SER A 258 3.75 -8.32 -0.38
C SER A 258 4.54 -7.02 -0.56
N SER A 259 4.75 -6.27 0.52
CA SER A 259 5.60 -5.07 0.53
C SER A 259 7.08 -5.46 0.43
N GLY A 260 7.52 -6.49 1.17
CA GLY A 260 8.87 -7.03 1.05
C GLY A 260 9.17 -7.53 -0.36
N ALA A 261 8.22 -8.23 -0.98
CA ALA A 261 8.35 -8.65 -2.38
C ALA A 261 8.45 -7.45 -3.34
N ALA A 262 7.59 -6.45 -3.16
CA ALA A 262 7.61 -5.22 -3.96
C ALA A 262 8.93 -4.45 -3.79
N SER A 263 9.48 -4.37 -2.58
CA SER A 263 10.79 -3.77 -2.28
C SER A 263 11.92 -4.44 -3.06
N ILE A 264 12.00 -5.79 -2.99
CA ILE A 264 13.02 -6.55 -3.72
C ILE A 264 12.91 -6.33 -5.23
N ALA A 265 11.70 -6.43 -5.78
CA ALA A 265 11.47 -6.25 -7.20
C ALA A 265 11.84 -4.83 -7.64
N SER A 266 11.43 -3.81 -6.88
CA SER A 266 11.74 -2.41 -7.16
C SER A 266 13.25 -2.14 -7.12
N TYR A 267 13.95 -2.73 -6.16
CA TYR A 267 15.39 -2.59 -6.08
C TYR A 267 16.09 -3.20 -7.31
N ARG A 268 15.67 -4.40 -7.78
CA ARG A 268 16.18 -5.03 -9.00
C ARG A 268 15.91 -4.21 -10.26
N VAL A 269 14.70 -3.62 -10.36
CA VAL A 269 14.33 -2.73 -11.46
C VAL A 269 15.20 -1.48 -11.42
N ALA A 270 15.37 -0.88 -10.24
CA ALA A 270 16.23 0.28 -10.06
C ALA A 270 17.70 -0.01 -10.39
N GLU A 271 18.26 -1.17 -9.98
CA GLU A 271 19.62 -1.58 -10.38
C GLU A 271 19.78 -1.67 -11.90
N ARG A 272 18.74 -2.13 -12.60
CA ARG A 272 18.76 -2.23 -14.07
C ARG A 272 18.69 -0.88 -14.78
N LEU A 273 17.97 0.07 -14.19
CA LEU A 273 17.82 1.43 -14.72
C LEU A 273 18.92 2.38 -14.25
N ALA A 274 19.67 2.00 -13.21
CA ALA A 274 20.65 2.84 -12.57
C ALA A 274 21.69 3.41 -13.54
N GLN A 275 22.02 4.68 -13.31
CA GLN A 275 23.05 5.43 -14.01
C GLN A 275 24.11 5.91 -13.00
N PRO A 276 25.09 5.05 -12.64
CA PRO A 276 26.04 5.34 -11.56
C PRO A 276 26.83 6.64 -11.78
N ASP A 277 27.02 7.04 -13.04
CA ASP A 277 27.72 8.28 -13.41
C ASP A 277 26.97 9.55 -12.98
N LEU A 278 25.66 9.42 -12.69
CA LEU A 278 24.82 10.53 -12.21
C LEU A 278 25.05 10.88 -10.74
N ASN A 279 25.74 9.98 -9.98
CA ASN A 279 26.00 10.18 -8.55
C ASN A 279 24.74 10.58 -7.76
N CYS A 280 23.63 9.86 -8.01
CA CYS A 280 22.34 10.10 -7.39
C CYS A 280 22.50 10.00 -5.86
N PRO A 281 22.05 11.01 -5.09
CA PRO A 281 22.17 10.98 -3.64
C PRO A 281 21.28 9.87 -3.06
N GLU A 282 21.80 9.10 -2.10
CA GLU A 282 21.02 8.11 -1.35
C GLU A 282 19.85 8.75 -0.59
N VAL A 283 20.02 10.01 -0.19
CA VAL A 283 19.00 10.86 0.48
C VAL A 283 19.26 12.30 0.06
N PRO A 284 18.24 13.16 -0.15
CA PRO A 284 18.44 14.58 -0.42
C PRO A 284 19.40 15.23 0.57
N GLU A 285 20.33 16.07 0.11
CA GLU A 285 21.37 16.72 0.96
C GLU A 285 20.78 17.44 2.17
N GLU A 286 19.62 18.07 2.02
CA GLU A 286 18.89 18.74 3.10
C GLU A 286 18.52 17.79 4.25
N TRP A 287 18.26 16.52 3.94
CA TRP A 287 17.94 15.48 4.93
C TRP A 287 19.20 14.87 5.54
N GLN A 288 20.31 14.80 4.79
CA GLN A 288 21.61 14.38 5.31
C GLN A 288 22.11 15.36 6.35
N GLU A 289 22.00 16.66 6.10
CA GLU A 289 22.36 17.71 7.08
C GLU A 289 21.50 17.63 8.35
N ALA A 290 20.18 17.42 8.22
CA ALA A 290 19.28 17.26 9.35
C ALA A 290 19.58 16.01 10.18
N MET A 291 19.96 14.90 9.55
CA MET A 291 20.36 13.66 10.22
C MET A 291 21.72 13.82 10.92
N ASP A 292 22.66 14.50 10.32
CA ASP A 292 23.97 14.80 10.91
C ASP A 292 23.88 15.77 12.10
N GLU A 293 23.03 16.76 12.02
CA GLU A 293 22.75 17.68 13.15
C GLU A 293 22.05 16.97 14.30
N GLY A 294 21.06 16.12 14.01
CA GLY A 294 20.37 15.28 14.99
C GLY A 294 21.32 14.32 15.71
N SER A 295 22.23 13.70 14.96
CA SER A 295 23.26 12.80 15.50
C SER A 295 24.30 13.52 16.36
N LYS A 296 24.70 14.73 16.00
CA LYS A 296 25.59 15.58 16.79
C LYS A 296 24.94 16.03 18.10
N LYS A 297 23.64 16.37 18.06
CA LYS A 297 22.87 16.78 19.23
C LYS A 297 22.64 15.61 20.21
N ALA A 298 22.32 14.42 19.72
CA ALA A 298 22.17 13.22 20.53
C ALA A 298 23.48 12.79 21.23
N ARG A 299 24.65 13.07 20.63
CA ARG A 299 25.98 12.81 21.25
C ARG A 299 26.39 13.88 22.26
N SER A 300 25.88 15.10 22.15
CA SER A 300 26.18 16.18 23.10
C SER A 300 25.33 16.12 24.38
N ASP A 301 24.13 15.53 24.31
CA ASP A 301 23.19 15.46 25.44
C ASP A 301 23.30 14.16 26.26
N GLY A 302 24.31 13.33 26.02
CA GLY A 302 24.62 12.10 26.76
C GLY A 302 25.24 12.29 28.15
N GLY A 303 25.09 13.48 28.76
CA GLY A 303 25.42 13.77 30.16
C GLY A 303 24.16 13.70 31.01
N VAL A 304 24.01 12.64 31.78
CA VAL A 304 23.00 12.52 32.83
C VAL A 304 23.21 13.63 33.85
N ASP A 305 22.27 14.57 33.93
CA ASP A 305 22.13 15.42 35.14
C ASP A 305 20.64 15.56 35.49
N ASP A 306 20.33 14.99 36.65
CA ASP A 306 19.06 15.02 37.34
C ASP A 306 18.86 16.43 37.94
N ARG A 307 17.84 17.17 37.50
CA ARG A 307 17.07 18.12 38.36
C ARG A 307 15.93 18.82 37.61
N SER A 308 14.76 18.54 38.10
CA SER A 308 13.52 19.31 37.94
C SER A 308 13.68 20.85 38.00
N THR A 309 13.13 21.55 37.00
CA THR A 309 12.40 22.81 37.22
C THR A 309 11.52 23.14 36.02
N VAL A 310 10.22 23.21 36.30
CA VAL A 310 9.18 23.76 35.44
C VAL A 310 9.38 25.25 35.27
N GLY A 311 9.51 25.70 34.03
CA GLY A 311 9.51 27.12 33.71
C GLY A 311 8.70 27.37 32.45
N GLN A 312 7.51 27.92 32.63
CA GLN A 312 6.68 28.49 31.56
C GLN A 312 7.44 29.60 30.83
N LYS A 313 7.39 29.56 29.50
CA LYS A 313 7.61 30.75 28.67
C LYS A 313 6.57 30.84 27.58
N GLU A 314 6.05 32.06 27.53
CA GLU A 314 4.96 32.57 26.73
C GLU A 314 5.22 32.51 25.23
N SER A 315 4.10 32.41 24.51
CA SER A 315 3.95 32.54 23.08
C SER A 315 4.30 33.95 22.59
N ASP A 316 5.08 34.03 21.53
CA ASP A 316 4.96 35.14 20.60
C ASP A 316 4.88 34.65 19.18
N GLY A 317 3.87 35.17 18.48
CA GLY A 317 3.49 34.77 17.14
C GLY A 317 4.40 35.36 16.07
N GLY A 318 4.53 34.61 15.01
CA GLY A 318 5.13 35.06 13.77
C GLY A 318 4.67 34.12 12.66
N VAL A 319 3.55 34.49 12.03
CA VAL A 319 3.15 33.95 10.72
C VAL A 319 4.09 34.60 9.71
N ASP A 320 4.82 33.82 8.92
CA ASP A 320 5.09 34.24 7.55
C ASP A 320 5.55 33.12 6.60
N ASP A 321 4.87 33.12 5.48
CA ASP A 321 5.27 32.89 4.10
C ASP A 321 5.86 31.53 3.69
N ARG A 322 4.94 30.62 3.34
CA ARG A 322 5.20 29.49 2.47
C ARG A 322 5.11 29.94 1.02
N SER A 323 6.10 30.60 0.50
CA SER A 323 6.30 30.74 -0.95
C SER A 323 7.67 31.36 -1.23
N THR A 324 8.71 30.56 -1.18
CA THR A 324 9.92 30.75 -2.00
C THR A 324 10.89 29.58 -1.74
N ILE A 325 10.61 28.40 -2.22
CA ILE A 325 11.69 27.46 -2.50
C ILE A 325 12.35 27.99 -3.77
N ARG A 326 13.42 28.75 -3.58
CA ARG A 326 14.32 29.12 -4.65
C ARG A 326 14.99 27.84 -5.14
N ARG A 327 14.78 27.50 -6.44
CA ARG A 327 15.71 26.65 -7.16
C ARG A 327 17.12 27.23 -6.95
N MET A 328 17.94 26.55 -6.20
CA MET A 328 19.37 26.80 -6.19
C MET A 328 19.94 26.19 -7.45
N GLU A 329 20.43 27.04 -8.37
CA GLU A 329 21.25 26.60 -9.50
C GLU A 329 22.50 25.95 -8.88
N SER A 330 22.62 24.62 -9.04
CA SER A 330 23.78 23.87 -8.61
C SER A 330 24.97 24.17 -9.52
N ASP A 331 26.10 24.51 -8.93
CA ASP A 331 27.41 24.55 -9.59
C ASP A 331 27.78 23.12 -10.05
N GLY A 332 27.28 22.67 -11.21
CA GLY A 332 27.77 21.48 -11.92
C GLY A 332 27.52 20.12 -11.26
N GLY A 333 26.65 20.03 -10.25
CA GLY A 333 26.17 18.77 -9.67
C GLY A 333 24.98 18.23 -10.49
N VAL A 334 24.85 16.90 -10.53
CA VAL A 334 23.70 16.22 -11.12
C VAL A 334 22.45 16.63 -10.35
N ASP A 335 21.40 17.05 -11.06
CA ASP A 335 20.11 17.33 -10.44
C ASP A 335 19.52 16.01 -9.95
N TYR A 336 19.01 15.99 -8.71
CA TYR A 336 18.31 14.83 -8.13
C TYR A 336 17.14 14.37 -9.03
N ASP A 337 16.56 15.33 -9.76
CA ASP A 337 15.48 15.09 -10.70
C ASP A 337 15.90 14.29 -11.95
N ASP A 338 17.21 14.23 -12.28
CA ASP A 338 17.74 13.47 -13.42
C ASP A 338 17.93 11.96 -13.10
N CYS A 339 17.84 11.58 -11.83
CA CYS A 339 18.04 10.17 -11.41
C CYS A 339 16.81 9.32 -11.73
N PRO A 340 16.98 8.14 -12.37
CA PRO A 340 15.86 7.23 -12.59
C PRO A 340 15.05 6.98 -11.32
N LEU A 341 13.73 7.10 -11.43
CA LEU A 341 12.79 6.92 -10.31
C LEU A 341 11.93 5.67 -10.51
N VAL A 342 12.03 4.77 -9.57
CA VAL A 342 11.16 3.59 -9.47
C VAL A 342 10.16 3.80 -8.33
N VAL A 343 8.87 3.80 -8.65
CA VAL A 343 7.79 3.91 -7.66
C VAL A 343 7.19 2.55 -7.39
N THR A 344 6.95 2.25 -6.10
CA THR A 344 6.32 0.99 -5.69
C THR A 344 5.22 1.20 -4.66
N ILE A 345 4.40 0.16 -4.45
CA ILE A 345 3.34 0.14 -3.44
C ILE A 345 3.70 -0.82 -2.31
N PHE A 346 3.63 -0.34 -1.06
CA PHE A 346 3.67 -1.17 0.14
C PHE A 346 2.24 -1.29 0.69
N PRO A 347 1.55 -2.42 0.40
CA PRO A 347 0.10 -2.49 0.50
C PRO A 347 -0.47 -2.47 1.93
N ASP A 348 0.26 -2.94 2.94
CA ASP A 348 -0.27 -3.05 4.30
C ASP A 348 0.80 -3.01 5.40
N SER A 349 0.32 -2.90 6.66
CA SER A 349 1.16 -2.92 7.85
C SER A 349 1.59 -4.33 8.26
N GLY A 350 2.84 -4.47 8.72
CA GLY A 350 3.40 -5.71 9.25
C GLY A 350 2.76 -6.18 10.57
N GLU A 351 2.02 -5.34 11.28
CA GLU A 351 1.29 -5.73 12.50
C GLU A 351 0.34 -6.92 12.27
N ARG A 352 -0.13 -7.09 11.03
CA ARG A 352 -1.03 -8.18 10.62
C ARG A 352 -0.34 -9.53 10.47
N TYR A 353 0.99 -9.56 10.62
CA TYR A 353 1.85 -10.73 10.43
C TYR A 353 2.62 -11.11 11.71
N LEU A 354 2.37 -10.43 12.84
CA LEU A 354 3.06 -10.72 14.10
C LEU A 354 2.81 -12.14 14.62
N SER A 355 1.63 -12.72 14.35
CA SER A 355 1.31 -14.10 14.73
C SER A 355 1.78 -15.15 13.72
N THR A 356 2.38 -14.78 12.61
CA THR A 356 2.89 -15.73 11.60
C THR A 356 4.31 -16.19 11.87
N GLY A 357 5.01 -15.58 12.84
CA GLY A 357 6.44 -15.81 13.09
C GLY A 357 7.37 -15.06 12.14
N MET A 358 6.84 -14.23 11.25
CA MET A 358 7.64 -13.49 10.25
C MET A 358 8.72 -12.59 10.89
N PHE A 359 8.47 -12.09 12.10
CA PHE A 359 9.37 -11.18 12.83
C PHE A 359 10.10 -11.83 14.02
N ASP A 360 9.99 -13.16 14.19
CA ASP A 360 10.65 -13.91 15.25
C ASP A 360 12.17 -14.08 15.04
#